data_796622fc13005ebcd57b7f28717fb34e
#
_entry.id   796622fc13005ebcd57b7f28717fb34e
#
_cell.length_a   1.000
_cell.length_b   1.000
_cell.length_c   1.000
_cell.angle_alpha   90.00
_cell.angle_beta   90.00
_cell.angle_gamma   90.00
#
_symmetry.space_group_name_H-M   'P 1'
#
loop_
_entity.id
_entity.type
_entity.pdbx_description
1 polymer ?
#
loop_
_entity_poly.entity_id
_entity_poly.type
_entity_poly.pdbx_seq_one_letter_code
_entity_poly.pdbx_strand_id
1 'polypeptide(L)'
;MLRGALLALVCWASVALAACGVAGRPVAGVAGTARASGPNAVRVSDVGIHKIRHVVMIVQENRSFDSYFGTYPGADGLPASDGHFTVCLPDPATGGCDRPFHDPSLVNGGGPHGEDAVAADVDGGLMDGFVRESETAGGRGCGGFAGVCSSLAPSDVMGYHDAREIPNYWAYAQNFVLDDHMFQSDASWSLPAHLYEVSGWSARCSRPGDPSSCVNDDELGGYQTSDIIGVGVRGRRAAKRVGRLLRTARRRLERCRLAPPVVPPAGGTPIGTSTGYRLAVARCRRRVNEELAKRRATISRQVSTTYNYAWTDITYLLHRDGVSWGYFITPGGEPDCAGGNANCASSPISVGTPDIWNPLPSFTDVQQDGQLGNIQGVSHFLRDAKTGLLPEVSWVVPDQRHSDHPPANIANGQAYVTNLINTIMDGPDWDSTAIFLVWDDWGGFYDHVLPPVADANGYGLRVPSLVISPYARSGFIDHQTLSFDAINKFIEDDFLGGQRLNPASDGRPDPRPDVREDNPQLGDLTTDFDFEQAPLPPLSLPLYPAPGPASKPGG
;
A
#
# COMPACT_ATOMS: atom_id res chain seq x y z
N MET A 1 32.98 14.52 -68.12
CA MET A 1 33.67 15.75 -68.60
C MET A 1 34.03 16.53 -67.36
N LEU A 2 35.23 16.51 -67.08
CA LEU A 2 36.26 17.55 -66.90
C LEU A 2 36.02 18.44 -65.67
N ARG A 3 36.94 18.23 -64.67
CA ARG A 3 38.07 19.09 -64.26
C ARG A 3 37.64 20.29 -63.43
N GLY A 4 38.27 20.68 -62.35
CA GLY A 4 39.64 20.43 -61.89
C GLY A 4 39.83 21.05 -60.50
N ALA A 5 40.86 20.60 -59.89
CA ALA A 5 41.48 21.04 -58.67
C ALA A 5 42.12 22.43 -58.76
N LEU A 6 42.31 23.13 -57.62
CA LEU A 6 43.56 23.82 -57.33
C LEU A 6 43.74 24.06 -55.83
N LEU A 7 44.91 23.67 -55.36
CA LEU A 7 45.60 24.02 -54.12
C LEU A 7 45.93 25.50 -54.05
N ALA A 8 46.00 26.06 -52.82
CA ALA A 8 47.10 26.96 -52.42
C ALA A 8 47.24 26.99 -50.90
N LEU A 9 48.44 26.64 -50.49
CA LEU A 9 49.08 26.87 -49.17
C LEU A 9 49.21 28.40 -48.90
N VAL A 10 49.32 28.77 -47.60
CA VAL A 10 50.47 29.46 -47.01
C VAL A 10 50.11 30.23 -45.73
N CYS A 11 50.88 29.96 -44.71
CA CYS A 11 51.50 30.74 -43.63
C CYS A 11 50.79 31.02 -42.30
N TRP A 12 51.35 30.44 -41.36
CA TRP A 12 51.71 30.77 -39.95
C TRP A 12 51.53 32.22 -39.49
N ALA A 13 50.83 32.39 -38.37
CA ALA A 13 51.17 33.35 -37.35
C ALA A 13 50.72 32.85 -35.98
N SER A 14 51.65 32.58 -35.11
CA SER A 14 51.48 32.18 -33.72
C SER A 14 51.00 33.37 -32.88
N VAL A 15 49.89 33.24 -32.20
CA VAL A 15 49.54 34.07 -31.05
C VAL A 15 49.16 33.15 -29.91
N ALA A 16 49.99 33.10 -28.90
CA ALA A 16 49.73 32.44 -27.63
C ALA A 16 48.66 33.23 -26.85
N LEU A 17 47.49 32.65 -26.63
CA LEU A 17 46.58 33.11 -25.60
C LEU A 17 46.39 31.96 -24.59
N ALA A 18 46.76 32.27 -23.36
CA ALA A 18 46.58 31.41 -22.21
C ALA A 18 45.09 31.15 -21.99
N ALA A 19 44.63 29.94 -22.26
CA ALA A 19 43.33 29.45 -21.85
C ALA A 19 43.46 28.86 -20.45
N CYS A 20 42.89 29.52 -19.43
CA CYS A 20 42.61 28.91 -18.14
C CYS A 20 41.64 27.75 -18.34
N GLY A 21 42.16 26.54 -18.34
CA GLY A 21 41.41 25.33 -18.30
C GLY A 21 40.76 25.17 -16.92
N VAL A 22 39.48 25.35 -16.83
CA VAL A 22 38.70 24.86 -15.71
C VAL A 22 38.63 23.33 -15.88
N ALA A 23 39.51 22.64 -15.17
CA ALA A 23 39.41 21.19 -15.06
C ALA A 23 38.12 20.85 -14.33
N GLY A 24 37.12 20.31 -15.07
CA GLY A 24 35.96 19.66 -14.48
C GLY A 24 36.46 18.52 -13.60
N ARG A 25 36.28 18.68 -12.30
CA ARG A 25 36.48 17.58 -11.33
C ARG A 25 35.44 16.50 -11.67
N PRO A 26 35.81 15.23 -11.72
CA PRO A 26 34.82 14.15 -11.71
C PRO A 26 34.06 14.27 -10.39
N VAL A 27 32.74 14.26 -10.46
CA VAL A 27 31.87 14.10 -9.30
C VAL A 27 32.21 12.74 -8.71
N ALA A 28 32.92 12.77 -7.58
CA ALA A 28 33.16 11.58 -6.79
C ALA A 28 31.77 11.04 -6.41
N GLY A 29 31.50 9.77 -6.75
CA GLY A 29 30.40 9.05 -6.21
C GLY A 29 30.43 9.19 -4.69
N VAL A 30 29.26 9.48 -4.11
CA VAL A 30 29.11 9.54 -2.66
C VAL A 30 29.40 8.14 -2.14
N ALA A 31 30.63 7.91 -1.74
CA ALA A 31 30.98 6.79 -0.89
C ALA A 31 30.22 7.04 0.42
N GLY A 32 29.45 6.06 0.84
CA GLY A 32 28.79 6.10 2.13
C GLY A 32 29.78 6.56 3.19
N THR A 33 29.48 7.68 3.82
CA THR A 33 30.30 8.21 4.90
C THR A 33 30.14 7.27 6.08
N ALA A 34 31.11 6.38 6.26
CA ALA A 34 31.31 5.78 7.57
C ALA A 34 31.24 6.92 8.60
N ARG A 35 30.39 6.79 9.58
CA ARG A 35 30.15 7.73 10.67
C ARG A 35 31.50 8.22 11.21
N ALA A 36 31.87 9.46 10.91
CA ALA A 36 33.00 10.09 11.54
C ALA A 36 32.62 10.27 13.01
N SER A 37 33.16 9.43 13.88
CA SER A 37 33.08 9.56 15.33
C SER A 37 33.76 10.87 15.75
N GLY A 38 32.98 11.94 15.81
CA GLY A 38 33.36 13.16 16.49
C GLY A 38 33.46 12.87 18.00
N PRO A 39 34.30 13.60 18.75
CA PRO A 39 34.54 13.32 20.17
C PRO A 39 33.32 13.52 21.10
N ASN A 40 32.16 13.87 20.58
CA ASN A 40 30.90 14.06 21.31
C ASN A 40 29.70 13.23 20.79
N ALA A 41 29.92 12.21 19.97
CA ALA A 41 28.87 11.28 19.65
C ALA A 41 28.50 10.53 20.94
N VAL A 42 27.31 10.81 21.48
CA VAL A 42 26.70 9.99 22.53
C VAL A 42 26.63 8.58 21.93
N ARG A 43 27.39 7.62 22.49
CA ARG A 43 27.18 6.21 22.18
C ARG A 43 25.82 5.87 22.73
N VAL A 44 24.81 5.72 21.87
CA VAL A 44 23.59 5.03 22.23
C VAL A 44 24.03 3.64 22.66
N SER A 45 23.70 3.26 23.88
CA SER A 45 24.08 1.94 24.39
C SER A 45 23.34 0.88 23.56
N ASP A 46 24.01 -0.17 23.10
CA ASP A 46 23.39 -1.33 22.41
C ASP A 46 22.52 -2.13 23.42
N VAL A 47 21.48 -1.50 23.99
CA VAL A 47 20.58 -2.04 25.01
C VAL A 47 19.12 -1.81 24.58
N GLY A 48 18.29 -2.81 24.79
CA GLY A 48 16.89 -2.74 24.43
C GLY A 48 16.69 -2.53 22.93
N ILE A 49 15.76 -1.65 22.56
CA ILE A 49 15.42 -1.33 21.16
C ILE A 49 16.66 -0.89 20.36
N HIS A 50 17.63 -0.23 20.98
CA HIS A 50 18.84 0.26 20.30
C HIS A 50 19.84 -0.84 19.88
N LYS A 51 19.52 -2.13 20.13
CA LYS A 51 20.18 -3.25 19.44
C LYS A 51 19.82 -3.32 17.97
N ILE A 52 18.65 -2.76 17.59
CA ILE A 52 18.24 -2.60 16.20
C ILE A 52 18.97 -1.39 15.61
N ARG A 53 19.64 -1.59 14.51
CA ARG A 53 20.37 -0.55 13.75
C ARG A 53 19.80 -0.35 12.36
N HIS A 54 18.98 -1.30 11.93
CA HIS A 54 18.33 -1.29 10.63
C HIS A 54 16.88 -1.71 10.81
N VAL A 55 15.97 -0.81 10.47
CA VAL A 55 14.54 -1.10 10.32
C VAL A 55 14.24 -1.21 8.84
N VAL A 56 13.64 -2.32 8.42
CA VAL A 56 13.22 -2.55 7.04
C VAL A 56 11.72 -2.84 7.03
N MET A 57 10.95 -1.93 6.46
CA MET A 57 9.54 -2.16 6.17
C MET A 57 9.41 -2.71 4.75
N ILE A 58 8.92 -3.92 4.61
CA ILE A 58 8.58 -4.53 3.33
C ILE A 58 7.07 -4.44 3.19
N VAL A 59 6.62 -3.68 2.21
CA VAL A 59 5.19 -3.50 1.94
C VAL A 59 4.77 -4.47 0.85
N GLN A 60 3.69 -5.17 1.09
CA GLN A 60 2.96 -5.99 0.13
C GLN A 60 1.56 -5.41 -0.08
N GLU A 61 0.79 -5.98 -0.98
CA GLU A 61 -0.40 -5.33 -1.49
C GLU A 61 -1.64 -6.21 -1.33
N ASN A 62 -2.69 -5.58 -0.81
CA ASN A 62 -4.10 -5.95 -0.89
C ASN A 62 -4.45 -7.37 -0.43
N ARG A 63 -4.26 -7.65 0.87
CA ARG A 63 -4.76 -8.86 1.52
C ARG A 63 -5.29 -8.56 2.93
N SER A 64 -6.45 -9.12 3.26
CA SER A 64 -6.90 -9.12 4.66
C SER A 64 -6.14 -10.16 5.49
N PHE A 65 -6.13 -9.97 6.81
CA PHE A 65 -5.56 -10.95 7.73
C PHE A 65 -6.22 -12.32 7.56
N ASP A 66 -7.54 -12.38 7.51
CA ASP A 66 -8.28 -13.64 7.38
C ASP A 66 -8.00 -14.37 6.07
N SER A 67 -7.68 -13.65 5.00
CA SER A 67 -7.37 -14.27 3.71
C SER A 67 -6.04 -15.03 3.71
N TYR A 68 -5.10 -14.71 4.63
CA TYR A 68 -3.78 -15.35 4.70
C TYR A 68 -3.51 -16.11 5.99
N PHE A 69 -4.03 -15.63 7.11
CA PHE A 69 -3.80 -16.21 8.43
C PHE A 69 -5.10 -16.54 9.18
N GLY A 70 -6.26 -16.43 8.55
CA GLY A 70 -7.55 -16.71 9.17
C GLY A 70 -7.75 -18.14 9.66
N THR A 71 -6.84 -19.06 9.31
CA THR A 71 -6.81 -20.44 9.82
C THR A 71 -5.49 -20.77 10.50
N TYR A 72 -4.69 -19.76 10.86
CA TYR A 72 -3.43 -19.95 11.55
C TYR A 72 -3.69 -20.32 13.02
N PRO A 73 -3.06 -21.41 13.55
CA PRO A 73 -3.34 -21.87 14.89
C PRO A 73 -2.99 -20.84 15.98
N GLY A 74 -3.96 -20.52 16.82
CA GLY A 74 -3.80 -19.59 17.94
C GLY A 74 -4.01 -18.11 17.60
N ALA A 75 -4.15 -17.75 16.33
CA ALA A 75 -4.51 -16.39 15.93
C ALA A 75 -6.03 -16.15 16.07
N ASP A 76 -6.42 -14.88 16.18
CA ASP A 76 -7.82 -14.45 16.08
C ASP A 76 -8.26 -14.52 14.60
N GLY A 77 -8.53 -15.75 14.16
CA GLY A 77 -8.83 -16.07 12.78
C GLY A 77 -10.31 -16.32 12.51
N LEU A 78 -10.60 -16.82 11.32
CA LEU A 78 -11.95 -17.07 10.83
C LEU A 78 -12.83 -17.82 11.83
N PRO A 79 -14.01 -17.30 12.22
CA PRO A 79 -14.87 -17.91 13.22
C PRO A 79 -15.31 -19.33 12.85
N ALA A 80 -14.99 -20.29 13.69
CA ALA A 80 -15.30 -21.69 13.46
C ALA A 80 -15.74 -22.41 14.75
N SER A 81 -16.56 -23.46 14.60
CA SER A 81 -16.96 -24.37 15.66
C SER A 81 -17.04 -25.79 15.12
N ASP A 82 -16.55 -26.76 15.89
CA ASP A 82 -16.58 -28.18 15.51
C ASP A 82 -15.96 -28.47 14.12
N GLY A 83 -14.91 -27.70 13.77
CA GLY A 83 -14.22 -27.84 12.48
C GLY A 83 -14.97 -27.28 11.27
N HIS A 84 -15.97 -26.41 11.49
CA HIS A 84 -16.75 -25.76 10.45
C HIS A 84 -16.79 -24.25 10.67
N PHE A 85 -16.67 -23.46 9.62
CA PHE A 85 -16.86 -22.02 9.70
C PHE A 85 -18.28 -21.69 10.08
N THR A 86 -18.45 -20.79 11.04
CA THR A 86 -19.78 -20.36 11.53
C THR A 86 -20.31 -19.15 10.77
N VAL A 87 -19.42 -18.37 10.14
CA VAL A 87 -19.79 -17.20 9.33
C VAL A 87 -20.33 -17.62 7.96
N CYS A 88 -21.32 -16.86 7.46
CA CYS A 88 -21.92 -17.04 6.14
C CYS A 88 -22.45 -15.68 5.67
N LEU A 89 -21.78 -15.04 4.72
CA LEU A 89 -22.12 -13.70 4.24
C LEU A 89 -23.23 -13.76 3.19
N PRO A 90 -24.22 -12.85 3.23
CA PRO A 90 -25.28 -12.80 2.23
C PRO A 90 -24.74 -12.71 0.80
N ASP A 91 -25.23 -13.58 -0.07
CA ASP A 91 -24.93 -13.56 -1.50
C ASP A 91 -26.17 -13.10 -2.29
N PRO A 92 -26.21 -11.83 -2.72
CA PRO A 92 -27.34 -11.29 -3.46
C PRO A 92 -27.57 -11.94 -4.84
N ALA A 93 -26.54 -12.51 -5.47
CA ALA A 93 -26.67 -13.12 -6.79
C ALA A 93 -27.38 -14.48 -6.73
N THR A 94 -27.15 -15.26 -5.70
CA THR A 94 -27.78 -16.58 -5.51
C THR A 94 -29.01 -16.52 -4.59
N GLY A 95 -29.07 -15.50 -3.73
CA GLY A 95 -30.08 -15.40 -2.66
C GLY A 95 -29.77 -16.33 -1.48
N GLY A 96 -28.56 -16.89 -1.44
CA GLY A 96 -28.01 -17.69 -0.36
C GLY A 96 -26.97 -16.90 0.44
N CYS A 97 -25.93 -17.59 0.88
CA CYS A 97 -24.77 -16.98 1.51
C CYS A 97 -23.49 -17.74 1.17
N ASP A 98 -22.36 -17.03 1.14
CA ASP A 98 -21.04 -17.58 0.93
C ASP A 98 -20.30 -17.74 2.26
N ARG A 99 -19.62 -18.88 2.44
CA ARG A 99 -18.77 -19.19 3.59
C ARG A 99 -17.30 -19.10 3.21
N PRO A 100 -16.41 -18.86 4.17
CA PRO A 100 -14.98 -19.02 3.92
C PRO A 100 -14.67 -20.40 3.33
N PHE A 101 -13.79 -20.42 2.35
CA PHE A 101 -13.36 -21.66 1.68
C PHE A 101 -11.86 -21.59 1.38
N HIS A 102 -11.22 -22.76 1.36
CA HIS A 102 -9.84 -22.84 0.90
C HIS A 102 -9.77 -22.56 -0.60
N ASP A 103 -9.03 -21.53 -0.97
CA ASP A 103 -8.77 -21.20 -2.37
C ASP A 103 -7.37 -21.68 -2.80
N PRO A 104 -7.28 -22.71 -3.65
CA PRO A 104 -5.99 -23.16 -4.20
C PRO A 104 -5.50 -22.29 -5.35
N SER A 105 -6.25 -21.29 -5.78
CA SER A 105 -5.86 -20.40 -6.87
C SER A 105 -4.77 -19.45 -6.41
N LEU A 106 -3.67 -19.39 -7.17
CA LEU A 106 -2.61 -18.41 -6.92
C LEU A 106 -2.91 -17.04 -7.51
N VAL A 107 -4.06 -16.87 -8.14
CA VAL A 107 -4.51 -15.63 -8.78
C VAL A 107 -5.94 -15.35 -8.33
N ASN A 108 -6.14 -14.21 -7.70
CA ASN A 108 -7.41 -13.78 -7.14
C ASN A 108 -7.86 -12.46 -7.78
N GLY A 109 -9.15 -12.14 -7.64
CA GLY A 109 -9.72 -10.91 -8.16
C GLY A 109 -9.88 -9.81 -7.12
N GLY A 110 -10.00 -10.15 -5.85
CA GLY A 110 -10.30 -9.20 -4.77
C GLY A 110 -11.63 -8.47 -4.93
N GLY A 111 -11.77 -7.35 -4.27
CA GLY A 111 -12.96 -6.49 -4.30
C GLY A 111 -12.62 -5.00 -4.35
N PRO A 112 -13.63 -4.12 -4.44
CA PRO A 112 -13.43 -2.70 -4.19
C PRO A 112 -12.90 -2.47 -2.77
N HIS A 113 -11.98 -1.53 -2.61
CA HIS A 113 -11.29 -1.28 -1.35
C HIS A 113 -11.05 0.23 -1.05
N GLY A 114 -11.91 1.12 -1.55
CA GLY A 114 -11.92 2.53 -1.14
C GLY A 114 -12.79 2.80 0.09
N GLU A 115 -12.84 4.05 0.56
CA GLU A 115 -13.62 4.49 1.73
C GLU A 115 -15.10 4.04 1.67
N ASP A 116 -15.74 4.22 0.51
CA ASP A 116 -17.12 3.76 0.30
C ASP A 116 -17.25 2.23 0.43
N ALA A 117 -16.19 1.48 0.08
CA ALA A 117 -16.16 0.01 0.19
C ALA A 117 -15.96 -0.44 1.63
N VAL A 118 -15.04 0.18 2.39
CA VAL A 118 -14.88 -0.09 3.83
C VAL A 118 -16.23 0.06 4.54
N ALA A 119 -16.90 1.19 4.32
CA ALA A 119 -18.19 1.45 4.96
C ALA A 119 -19.26 0.41 4.58
N ALA A 120 -19.23 -0.09 3.34
CA ALA A 120 -20.16 -1.09 2.85
C ALA A 120 -19.82 -2.50 3.35
N ASP A 121 -18.53 -2.86 3.43
CA ASP A 121 -18.03 -4.15 3.93
C ASP A 121 -18.31 -4.30 5.42
N VAL A 122 -18.03 -3.24 6.19
CA VAL A 122 -18.30 -3.17 7.63
C VAL A 122 -19.81 -3.19 7.93
N ASP A 123 -20.63 -2.60 7.07
CA ASP A 123 -22.10 -2.53 7.16
C ASP A 123 -22.63 -2.24 8.59
N GLY A 124 -22.13 -1.14 9.18
CA GLY A 124 -22.52 -0.73 10.53
C GLY A 124 -22.07 -1.67 11.65
N GLY A 125 -21.05 -2.49 11.42
CA GLY A 125 -20.46 -3.44 12.36
C GLY A 125 -20.92 -4.89 12.16
N LEU A 126 -21.69 -5.18 11.12
CA LEU A 126 -22.15 -6.54 10.79
C LEU A 126 -21.06 -7.35 10.09
N MET A 127 -20.07 -6.70 9.47
CA MET A 127 -18.97 -7.32 8.71
C MET A 127 -19.48 -8.26 7.62
N ASP A 128 -20.56 -7.91 6.92
CA ASP A 128 -21.24 -8.80 5.99
C ASP A 128 -21.42 -8.25 4.56
N GLY A 129 -20.76 -7.11 4.25
CA GLY A 129 -20.91 -6.44 2.95
C GLY A 129 -20.01 -6.95 1.84
N PHE A 130 -18.90 -7.63 2.12
CA PHE A 130 -17.83 -7.99 1.19
C PHE A 130 -18.29 -8.69 -0.09
N VAL A 131 -19.12 -9.72 0.02
CA VAL A 131 -19.68 -10.44 -1.14
C VAL A 131 -20.54 -9.50 -2.00
N ARG A 132 -21.35 -8.67 -1.36
CA ARG A 132 -22.22 -7.69 -2.05
C ARG A 132 -21.39 -6.64 -2.81
N GLU A 133 -20.34 -6.11 -2.20
CA GLU A 133 -19.46 -5.12 -2.84
C GLU A 133 -18.69 -5.72 -4.01
N SER A 134 -18.12 -6.91 -3.84
CA SER A 134 -17.46 -7.65 -4.91
C SER A 134 -18.39 -7.87 -6.12
N GLU A 135 -19.64 -8.22 -5.90
CA GLU A 135 -20.63 -8.42 -6.97
C GLU A 135 -21.04 -7.12 -7.67
N THR A 136 -21.11 -6.00 -6.94
CA THR A 136 -21.43 -4.68 -7.52
C THR A 136 -20.33 -4.14 -8.41
N ALA A 137 -19.08 -4.49 -8.17
CA ALA A 137 -17.94 -4.07 -8.98
C ALA A 137 -17.82 -4.75 -10.35
N GLY A 138 -18.63 -5.76 -10.62
CA GLY A 138 -18.75 -6.34 -11.97
C GLY A 138 -18.40 -7.80 -12.11
N GLY A 139 -18.28 -8.53 -11.02
CA GLY A 139 -18.07 -9.96 -11.04
C GLY A 139 -17.82 -10.50 -9.65
N ARG A 140 -18.06 -11.77 -9.43
CA ARG A 140 -17.72 -12.48 -8.21
C ARG A 140 -16.20 -12.56 -8.06
N GLY A 141 -15.62 -11.52 -7.50
CA GLY A 141 -14.20 -11.48 -7.18
C GLY A 141 -13.21 -11.41 -8.34
N CYS A 142 -13.64 -11.59 -9.56
CA CYS A 142 -12.73 -11.71 -10.69
C CYS A 142 -12.51 -10.44 -11.48
N GLY A 143 -12.83 -9.30 -10.95
CA GLY A 143 -12.46 -7.98 -11.46
C GLY A 143 -12.45 -7.79 -12.99
N GLY A 144 -13.28 -8.53 -13.74
CA GLY A 144 -13.32 -8.43 -15.20
C GLY A 144 -12.28 -9.29 -15.94
N PHE A 145 -11.48 -10.09 -15.27
CA PHE A 145 -10.60 -11.09 -15.92
C PHE A 145 -11.44 -12.29 -16.38
N ALA A 146 -12.07 -12.12 -17.55
CA ALA A 146 -12.86 -13.17 -18.18
C ALA A 146 -11.99 -14.42 -18.38
N GLY A 147 -12.34 -15.49 -17.68
CA GLY A 147 -11.72 -16.81 -17.84
C GLY A 147 -11.17 -17.45 -16.57
N VAL A 148 -11.04 -16.73 -15.47
CA VAL A 148 -10.48 -17.28 -14.22
C VAL A 148 -11.61 -17.68 -13.25
N CYS A 149 -12.76 -17.03 -13.29
CA CYS A 149 -13.86 -17.27 -12.36
C CYS A 149 -15.13 -17.80 -13.02
N SER A 150 -15.73 -18.77 -12.35
CA SER A 150 -17.07 -19.28 -12.70
C SER A 150 -18.13 -18.45 -12.00
N SER A 151 -19.20 -18.09 -12.71
CA SER A 151 -20.37 -17.40 -12.14
C SER A 151 -21.14 -18.22 -11.07
N LEU A 152 -20.70 -19.45 -10.81
CA LEU A 152 -21.27 -20.38 -9.83
C LEU A 152 -20.29 -20.69 -8.69
N ALA A 153 -19.05 -20.17 -8.74
CA ALA A 153 -18.11 -20.34 -7.65
C ALA A 153 -18.49 -19.43 -6.46
N PRO A 154 -18.10 -19.77 -5.23
CA PRO A 154 -18.16 -18.84 -4.11
C PRO A 154 -17.42 -17.54 -4.44
N SER A 155 -17.81 -16.45 -3.78
CA SER A 155 -17.12 -15.18 -4.00
C SER A 155 -15.67 -15.29 -3.59
N ASP A 156 -14.76 -14.89 -4.48
CA ASP A 156 -13.30 -14.93 -4.30
C ASP A 156 -12.85 -14.22 -3.01
N VAL A 157 -13.57 -13.17 -2.62
CA VAL A 157 -13.27 -12.42 -1.39
C VAL A 157 -13.45 -13.24 -0.10
N MET A 158 -14.14 -14.38 -0.17
CA MET A 158 -14.29 -15.33 0.94
C MET A 158 -13.24 -16.45 0.93
N GLY A 159 -12.33 -16.45 -0.06
CA GLY A 159 -11.25 -17.42 -0.18
C GLY A 159 -10.12 -17.12 0.81
N TYR A 160 -9.64 -18.19 1.49
CA TYR A 160 -8.42 -18.10 2.29
C TYR A 160 -7.32 -19.01 1.72
N HIS A 161 -6.07 -18.58 1.92
CA HIS A 161 -4.87 -19.37 1.66
C HIS A 161 -4.26 -19.82 2.98
N ASP A 162 -3.52 -20.93 2.93
CA ASP A 162 -2.75 -21.41 4.09
C ASP A 162 -1.33 -21.84 3.67
N ALA A 163 -0.67 -22.62 4.51
CA ALA A 163 0.68 -23.08 4.19
C ALA A 163 0.80 -23.86 2.87
N ARG A 164 -0.29 -24.25 2.23
CA ARG A 164 -0.25 -24.91 0.92
C ARG A 164 0.15 -23.95 -0.19
N GLU A 165 -0.35 -22.73 -0.17
CA GLU A 165 -0.11 -21.69 -1.18
C GLU A 165 0.97 -20.70 -0.74
N ILE A 166 1.04 -20.38 0.57
CA ILE A 166 1.94 -19.38 1.14
C ILE A 166 2.84 -19.94 2.26
N PRO A 167 3.53 -21.09 2.02
CA PRO A 167 4.28 -21.78 3.07
C PRO A 167 5.39 -20.95 3.71
N ASN A 168 6.02 -20.01 3.00
CA ASN A 168 7.09 -19.19 3.56
C ASN A 168 6.54 -18.12 4.51
N TYR A 169 5.40 -17.49 4.21
CA TYR A 169 4.77 -16.56 5.14
C TYR A 169 4.38 -17.27 6.45
N TRP A 170 3.82 -18.49 6.36
CA TRP A 170 3.52 -19.30 7.52
C TRP A 170 4.77 -19.76 8.27
N ALA A 171 5.86 -20.06 7.57
CA ALA A 171 7.13 -20.40 8.21
C ALA A 171 7.71 -19.18 8.97
N TYR A 172 7.59 -17.98 8.46
CA TYR A 172 7.99 -16.76 9.19
C TYR A 172 7.13 -16.57 10.44
N ALA A 173 5.82 -16.73 10.37
CA ALA A 173 4.93 -16.67 11.54
C ALA A 173 5.28 -17.72 12.60
N GLN A 174 5.68 -18.93 12.19
CA GLN A 174 6.08 -19.99 13.11
C GLN A 174 7.41 -19.74 13.82
N ASN A 175 8.32 -18.99 13.21
CA ASN A 175 9.67 -18.80 13.72
C ASN A 175 9.91 -17.40 14.30
N PHE A 176 9.03 -16.45 14.02
CA PHE A 176 9.11 -15.05 14.46
C PHE A 176 7.75 -14.60 15.01
N VAL A 177 7.34 -13.37 14.84
CA VAL A 177 6.08 -12.85 15.37
C VAL A 177 5.04 -12.70 14.26
N LEU A 178 3.80 -13.04 14.58
CA LEU A 178 2.61 -12.76 13.81
C LEU A 178 1.73 -11.76 14.59
N ASP A 179 1.46 -10.59 14.02
CA ASP A 179 0.54 -9.62 14.58
C ASP A 179 -0.86 -9.88 14.01
N ASP A 180 -1.76 -10.41 14.82
CA ASP A 180 -3.10 -10.78 14.36
C ASP A 180 -4.14 -9.66 14.50
N HIS A 181 -3.74 -8.52 15.03
CA HIS A 181 -4.53 -7.31 15.13
C HIS A 181 -3.80 -6.09 14.55
N MET A 182 -3.05 -6.28 13.46
CA MET A 182 -2.54 -5.19 12.64
C MET A 182 -3.66 -4.69 11.74
N PHE A 183 -4.02 -3.42 11.89
CA PHE A 183 -5.03 -2.75 11.08
C PHE A 183 -4.35 -1.79 10.09
N GLN A 184 -4.90 -1.69 8.92
CA GLN A 184 -4.59 -0.59 8.02
C GLN A 184 -4.79 0.75 8.72
N SER A 185 -3.91 1.72 8.52
CA SER A 185 -3.91 2.96 9.32
C SER A 185 -5.07 3.90 9.02
N ASP A 186 -5.82 3.68 7.96
CA ASP A 186 -7.02 4.44 7.62
C ASP A 186 -8.08 3.56 6.94
N ALA A 187 -9.31 4.03 6.96
CA ALA A 187 -10.43 3.29 6.40
C ALA A 187 -10.58 3.56 4.89
N SER A 188 -9.52 3.34 4.10
CA SER A 188 -9.47 3.65 2.68
C SER A 188 -8.53 2.70 1.90
N TRP A 189 -8.00 3.12 0.76
CA TRP A 189 -7.26 2.35 -0.21
C TRP A 189 -5.74 2.65 -0.18
N SER A 190 -4.99 2.03 -1.07
CA SER A 190 -3.53 1.99 -1.04
C SER A 190 -2.85 3.35 -0.99
N LEU A 191 -3.28 4.40 -1.72
CA LEU A 191 -2.57 5.68 -1.66
C LEU A 191 -2.59 6.33 -0.27
N PRO A 192 -3.74 6.48 0.42
CA PRO A 192 -3.74 6.88 1.82
C PRO A 192 -2.89 5.97 2.71
N ALA A 193 -2.98 4.64 2.56
CA ALA A 193 -2.18 3.69 3.33
C ALA A 193 -0.67 3.97 3.19
N HIS A 194 -0.15 4.11 1.96
CA HIS A 194 1.25 4.48 1.72
C HIS A 194 1.64 5.87 2.25
N LEU A 195 0.69 6.80 2.36
CA LEU A 195 0.97 8.08 3.01
C LEU A 195 1.08 7.92 4.53
N TYR A 196 0.24 7.09 5.15
CA TYR A 196 0.35 6.78 6.57
C TYR A 196 1.65 6.08 6.93
N GLU A 197 2.14 5.17 6.09
CA GLU A 197 3.43 4.49 6.29
C GLU A 197 4.60 5.44 6.48
N VAL A 198 4.57 6.59 5.81
CA VAL A 198 5.69 7.53 5.84
C VAL A 198 5.38 8.84 6.55
N SER A 199 4.11 9.11 6.91
CA SER A 199 3.78 10.42 7.47
C SER A 199 2.70 10.41 8.56
N GLY A 200 2.11 9.25 8.90
CA GLY A 200 1.04 9.16 9.90
C GLY A 200 -0.19 10.03 9.56
N TRP A 201 -0.35 10.44 8.31
CA TRP A 201 -1.46 11.27 7.87
C TRP A 201 -1.70 11.21 6.37
N SER A 202 -2.96 11.28 5.98
CA SER A 202 -3.39 11.49 4.60
C SER A 202 -4.14 12.81 4.46
N ALA A 203 -3.74 13.66 3.51
CA ALA A 203 -4.27 15.01 3.38
C ALA A 203 -4.24 15.52 1.94
N ARG A 204 -5.06 16.53 1.69
CA ARG A 204 -5.07 17.29 0.45
C ARG A 204 -4.69 18.74 0.71
N CYS A 205 -3.63 19.22 0.06
CA CYS A 205 -3.18 20.60 0.16
C CYS A 205 -3.65 21.43 -1.05
N SER A 206 -4.26 22.58 -0.79
CA SER A 206 -4.76 23.45 -1.87
C SER A 206 -3.70 24.38 -2.46
N ARG A 207 -2.58 24.57 -1.79
CA ARG A 207 -1.44 25.39 -2.22
C ARG A 207 -0.14 24.56 -2.15
N PRO A 208 0.65 24.52 -3.23
CA PRO A 208 1.95 23.85 -3.24
C PRO A 208 2.90 24.38 -2.16
N GLY A 209 3.54 23.48 -1.44
CA GLY A 209 4.54 23.81 -0.42
C GLY A 209 4.01 24.58 0.79
N ASP A 210 2.70 24.66 0.99
CA ASP A 210 2.08 25.33 2.11
C ASP A 210 1.30 24.33 2.99
N PRO A 211 1.90 23.84 4.09
CA PRO A 211 1.25 22.89 4.98
C PRO A 211 -0.07 23.41 5.54
N SER A 212 -0.18 24.72 5.82
CA SER A 212 -1.42 25.31 6.37
C SER A 212 -2.61 25.22 5.42
N SER A 213 -2.39 24.84 4.17
CA SER A 213 -3.43 24.64 3.17
C SER A 213 -3.95 23.22 3.07
N CYS A 214 -3.35 22.30 3.84
CA CYS A 214 -3.72 20.90 3.85
C CYS A 214 -4.98 20.69 4.72
N VAL A 215 -5.80 19.76 4.29
CA VAL A 215 -6.98 19.30 5.03
C VAL A 215 -7.02 17.80 4.95
N ASN A 216 -7.49 17.17 6.00
CA ASN A 216 -7.66 15.73 6.06
C ASN A 216 -8.45 15.22 4.84
N ASP A 217 -7.97 14.16 4.20
CA ASP A 217 -8.62 13.55 3.04
C ASP A 217 -8.14 12.11 2.89
N ASP A 218 -8.99 11.16 3.24
CA ASP A 218 -8.65 9.73 3.26
C ASP A 218 -8.95 9.05 1.93
N GLU A 219 -9.68 9.71 1.04
CA GLU A 219 -10.06 9.12 -0.22
C GLU A 219 -9.09 9.49 -1.36
N LEU A 220 -8.43 10.63 -1.30
CA LEU A 220 -7.50 11.22 -2.27
C LEU A 220 -7.73 10.91 -3.75
N GLY A 221 -8.35 9.80 -4.05
CA GLY A 221 -8.58 9.29 -5.40
C GLY A 221 -10.02 9.15 -5.83
N GLY A 222 -10.99 9.13 -4.92
CA GLY A 222 -12.41 8.93 -5.26
C GLY A 222 -12.95 9.97 -6.24
N TYR A 223 -12.32 11.12 -6.30
CA TYR A 223 -12.61 12.19 -7.24
C TYR A 223 -11.58 12.33 -8.32
N GLN A 224 -10.70 11.38 -8.45
CA GLN A 224 -9.63 11.39 -9.43
C GLN A 224 -8.76 12.60 -9.33
N THR A 225 -7.53 12.43 -9.31
CA THR A 225 -6.51 13.35 -9.83
C THR A 225 -6.83 14.84 -9.81
N SER A 226 -8.08 15.25 -9.63
CA SER A 226 -8.49 16.65 -9.51
C SER A 226 -8.36 17.19 -8.10
N ASP A 227 -8.26 16.35 -7.11
CA ASP A 227 -8.04 16.68 -5.71
C ASP A 227 -6.56 16.83 -5.43
N ILE A 228 -5.80 16.36 -6.36
CA ILE A 228 -4.39 16.41 -6.32
C ILE A 228 -3.94 17.83 -6.63
N ILE A 229 -3.41 18.37 -5.79
CA ILE A 229 -2.53 19.39 -5.35
C ILE A 229 -1.90 20.22 -6.45
N GLY A 230 -1.95 21.49 -6.24
CA GLY A 230 -1.42 22.43 -7.20
C GLY A 230 -2.27 22.52 -8.45
N VAL A 231 -3.52 22.11 -8.36
CA VAL A 231 -4.45 22.21 -9.47
C VAL A 231 -4.65 23.66 -9.81
N GLY A 232 -3.98 24.09 -10.83
CA GLY A 232 -4.16 25.40 -11.44
C GLY A 232 -5.63 25.63 -11.86
N VAL A 233 -5.93 26.79 -12.41
CA VAL A 233 -7.28 27.16 -12.87
C VAL A 233 -7.93 26.07 -13.75
N ARG A 234 -7.13 25.29 -14.49
CA ARG A 234 -7.59 24.18 -15.33
C ARG A 234 -8.14 23.02 -14.51
N GLY A 235 -7.46 22.60 -13.45
CA GLY A 235 -7.91 21.51 -12.58
C GLY A 235 -9.16 21.86 -11.78
N ARG A 236 -9.26 23.08 -11.20
CA ARG A 236 -10.51 23.54 -10.56
C ARG A 236 -11.72 23.54 -11.51
N ARG A 237 -11.50 23.82 -12.80
CA ARG A 237 -12.55 23.69 -13.82
C ARG A 237 -12.90 22.22 -14.09
N ALA A 238 -11.91 21.33 -14.11
CA ALA A 238 -12.13 19.91 -14.27
C ALA A 238 -12.89 19.33 -13.06
N ALA A 239 -12.49 19.63 -11.84
CA ALA A 239 -13.18 19.23 -10.61
C ALA A 239 -14.66 19.66 -10.59
N LYS A 240 -14.94 20.94 -10.94
CA LYS A 240 -16.33 21.41 -11.10
C LYS A 240 -17.10 20.66 -12.19
N ARG A 241 -16.40 20.18 -13.21
CA ARG A 241 -16.98 19.40 -14.31
C ARG A 241 -17.31 17.98 -13.87
N VAL A 242 -16.40 17.34 -13.14
CA VAL A 242 -16.61 16.03 -12.50
C VAL A 242 -17.76 16.10 -11.50
N GLY A 243 -17.76 17.04 -10.58
CA GLY A 243 -18.84 17.21 -9.61
C GLY A 243 -20.23 17.43 -10.25
N ARG A 244 -20.28 18.11 -11.42
CA ARG A 244 -21.54 18.20 -12.20
C ARG A 244 -21.93 16.88 -12.83
N LEU A 245 -20.95 16.11 -13.32
CA LEU A 245 -21.18 14.78 -13.90
C LEU A 245 -21.73 13.81 -12.87
N LEU A 246 -21.12 13.75 -11.68
CA LEU A 246 -21.57 12.91 -10.58
C LEU A 246 -22.99 13.23 -10.14
N ARG A 247 -23.32 14.51 -9.95
CA ARG A 247 -24.70 14.92 -9.64
C ARG A 247 -25.68 14.53 -10.74
N THR A 248 -25.26 14.61 -12.00
CA THR A 248 -26.10 14.21 -13.13
C THR A 248 -26.27 12.70 -13.19
N ALA A 249 -25.21 11.93 -12.93
CA ALA A 249 -25.25 10.48 -12.87
C ALA A 249 -26.13 9.99 -11.72
N ARG A 250 -25.97 10.56 -10.51
CA ARG A 250 -26.82 10.24 -9.35
C ARG A 250 -28.31 10.44 -9.68
N ARG A 251 -28.68 11.56 -10.29
CA ARG A 251 -30.07 11.79 -10.72
C ARG A 251 -30.53 10.79 -11.78
N ARG A 252 -29.66 10.32 -12.66
CA ARG A 252 -29.98 9.31 -13.68
C ARG A 252 -30.13 7.92 -13.05
N LEU A 253 -29.28 7.56 -12.10
CA LEU A 253 -29.40 6.32 -11.32
C LEU A 253 -30.68 6.28 -10.50
N GLU A 254 -31.06 7.40 -9.87
CA GLU A 254 -32.36 7.54 -9.19
C GLU A 254 -33.53 7.34 -10.16
N ARG A 255 -33.44 7.89 -11.39
CA ARG A 255 -34.47 7.64 -12.43
C ARG A 255 -34.52 6.17 -12.88
N CYS A 256 -33.40 5.45 -12.89
CA CYS A 256 -33.42 4.02 -13.15
C CYS A 256 -34.19 3.24 -12.08
N ARG A 257 -34.21 3.71 -10.82
CA ARG A 257 -35.01 3.14 -9.72
C ARG A 257 -36.48 3.48 -9.82
N LEU A 258 -36.78 4.67 -10.36
CA LEU A 258 -38.14 5.22 -10.46
C LEU A 258 -38.80 4.95 -11.84
N ALA A 259 -38.11 4.24 -12.75
CA ALA A 259 -38.75 3.86 -14.01
C ALA A 259 -40.02 3.06 -13.75
N PRO A 260 -41.18 3.50 -14.27
CA PRO A 260 -42.44 2.79 -14.02
C PRO A 260 -42.33 1.35 -14.55
N PRO A 261 -42.94 0.38 -13.87
CA PRO A 261 -42.99 -0.98 -14.38
C PRO A 261 -43.64 -0.95 -15.78
N VAL A 262 -43.01 -1.65 -16.73
CA VAL A 262 -43.61 -1.83 -18.07
C VAL A 262 -44.95 -2.52 -17.86
N VAL A 263 -46.03 -1.80 -18.10
CA VAL A 263 -47.40 -2.36 -18.06
C VAL A 263 -47.57 -3.21 -19.33
N PRO A 264 -47.81 -4.51 -19.24
CA PRO A 264 -48.16 -5.32 -20.41
C PRO A 264 -49.48 -4.84 -21.01
N PRO A 265 -49.69 -5.00 -22.30
CA PRO A 265 -50.99 -4.74 -22.90
C PRO A 265 -52.06 -5.60 -22.18
N ALA A 266 -53.27 -5.05 -22.09
CA ALA A 266 -54.40 -5.50 -21.27
C ALA A 266 -54.48 -7.02 -21.08
N GLY A 267 -54.39 -7.48 -19.81
CA GLY A 267 -54.58 -8.86 -19.38
C GLY A 267 -53.39 -9.52 -18.68
N GLY A 268 -52.25 -8.88 -18.55
CA GLY A 268 -51.06 -9.44 -17.88
C GLY A 268 -50.94 -8.99 -16.42
N THR A 269 -50.45 -9.87 -15.54
CA THR A 269 -50.12 -9.58 -14.13
C THR A 269 -49.08 -8.45 -14.02
N PRO A 270 -49.22 -7.52 -13.04
CA PRO A 270 -48.27 -6.43 -12.86
C PRO A 270 -46.86 -6.96 -12.60
N ILE A 271 -45.88 -6.54 -13.44
CA ILE A 271 -44.48 -6.96 -13.37
C ILE A 271 -43.72 -6.11 -12.32
N GLY A 272 -44.28 -5.90 -11.14
CA GLY A 272 -43.66 -5.13 -10.06
C GLY A 272 -42.58 -5.91 -9.29
N THR A 273 -42.51 -7.22 -9.43
CA THR A 273 -41.58 -8.12 -8.73
C THR A 273 -40.88 -9.09 -9.69
N SER A 274 -41.02 -8.92 -11.01
CA SER A 274 -40.48 -9.86 -11.99
C SER A 274 -39.01 -9.65 -12.24
N THR A 275 -38.32 -10.77 -12.52
CA THR A 275 -36.92 -10.81 -13.02
C THR A 275 -36.67 -9.80 -14.16
N GLY A 276 -37.70 -9.53 -15.01
CA GLY A 276 -37.62 -8.57 -16.11
C GLY A 276 -37.41 -7.11 -15.66
N TYR A 277 -38.09 -6.68 -14.57
CA TYR A 277 -37.92 -5.33 -14.01
C TYR A 277 -36.52 -5.16 -13.41
N ARG A 278 -36.05 -6.13 -12.61
CA ARG A 278 -34.71 -6.13 -12.02
C ARG A 278 -33.62 -6.07 -13.11
N LEU A 279 -33.75 -6.85 -14.17
CA LEU A 279 -32.87 -6.83 -15.32
C LEU A 279 -32.89 -5.50 -16.08
N ALA A 280 -34.02 -4.84 -16.18
CA ALA A 280 -34.15 -3.53 -16.82
C ALA A 280 -33.45 -2.44 -15.98
N VAL A 281 -33.62 -2.45 -14.66
CA VAL A 281 -32.96 -1.56 -13.71
C VAL A 281 -31.45 -1.79 -13.75
N ALA A 282 -30.99 -3.04 -13.71
CA ALA A 282 -29.58 -3.40 -13.79
C ALA A 282 -28.93 -2.94 -15.11
N ARG A 283 -29.59 -3.13 -16.26
CA ARG A 283 -29.14 -2.63 -17.56
C ARG A 283 -29.08 -1.09 -17.63
N CYS A 284 -30.06 -0.42 -17.03
CA CYS A 284 -30.07 1.05 -16.95
C CYS A 284 -28.89 1.55 -16.13
N ARG A 285 -28.63 0.97 -14.96
CA ARG A 285 -27.52 1.29 -14.08
C ARG A 285 -26.18 1.07 -14.77
N ARG A 286 -25.99 -0.10 -15.40
CA ARG A 286 -24.77 -0.41 -16.12
C ARG A 286 -24.46 0.63 -17.19
N ARG A 287 -25.42 1.00 -18.03
CA ARG A 287 -25.23 2.05 -19.07
C ARG A 287 -24.84 3.40 -18.46
N VAL A 288 -25.44 3.80 -17.35
CA VAL A 288 -25.09 5.07 -16.68
C VAL A 288 -23.67 5.02 -16.13
N ASN A 289 -23.28 3.91 -15.51
CA ASN A 289 -21.93 3.73 -14.97
C ASN A 289 -20.87 3.68 -16.09
N GLU A 290 -21.11 2.94 -17.19
CA GLU A 290 -20.21 2.91 -18.36
C GLU A 290 -20.05 4.30 -19.00
N GLU A 291 -21.14 5.08 -19.12
CA GLU A 291 -21.06 6.46 -19.64
C GLU A 291 -20.28 7.35 -18.69
N LEU A 292 -20.45 7.17 -17.38
CA LEU A 292 -19.72 7.90 -16.36
C LEU A 292 -18.22 7.57 -16.40
N ALA A 293 -17.86 6.30 -16.46
CA ALA A 293 -16.47 5.83 -16.55
C ALA A 293 -15.77 6.40 -17.79
N LYS A 294 -16.40 6.34 -18.98
CA LYS A 294 -15.86 6.92 -20.21
C LYS A 294 -15.62 8.42 -20.10
N ARG A 295 -16.55 9.17 -19.49
CA ARG A 295 -16.41 10.62 -19.32
C ARG A 295 -15.37 10.96 -18.27
N ARG A 296 -15.26 10.16 -17.21
CA ARG A 296 -14.20 10.27 -16.20
C ARG A 296 -12.83 10.11 -16.86
N ALA A 297 -12.60 9.00 -17.58
CA ALA A 297 -11.35 8.75 -18.30
C ALA A 297 -10.97 9.86 -19.29
N THR A 298 -11.94 10.50 -19.93
CA THR A 298 -11.68 11.63 -20.85
C THR A 298 -11.25 12.90 -20.09
N ILE A 299 -11.80 13.15 -18.91
CA ILE A 299 -11.46 14.30 -18.09
C ILE A 299 -10.09 14.09 -17.43
N SER A 300 -9.81 12.88 -16.92
CA SER A 300 -8.52 12.52 -16.32
C SER A 300 -7.35 12.76 -17.29
N ARG A 301 -7.47 12.38 -18.56
CA ARG A 301 -6.43 12.62 -19.56
C ARG A 301 -6.16 14.12 -19.85
N GLN A 302 -7.04 15.01 -19.41
CA GLN A 302 -6.90 16.46 -19.61
C GLN A 302 -6.30 17.19 -18.41
N VAL A 303 -6.10 16.48 -17.29
CA VAL A 303 -5.56 17.03 -16.05
C VAL A 303 -4.19 16.42 -15.85
N SER A 304 -3.14 17.22 -16.02
CA SER A 304 -1.81 16.84 -15.57
C SER A 304 -1.82 16.87 -14.06
N THR A 305 -1.56 15.73 -13.44
CA THR A 305 -1.56 15.56 -12.01
C THR A 305 -0.13 15.71 -11.50
N THR A 306 0.11 16.74 -10.73
CA THR A 306 1.30 16.85 -9.90
C THR A 306 0.84 16.69 -8.45
N TYR A 307 1.19 15.60 -7.83
CA TYR A 307 1.03 15.43 -6.40
C TYR A 307 1.94 16.43 -5.68
N ASN A 308 1.49 17.00 -4.59
CA ASN A 308 2.30 17.88 -3.76
C ASN A 308 1.85 17.73 -2.31
N TYR A 309 2.56 16.93 -1.57
CA TYR A 309 2.35 16.70 -0.16
C TYR A 309 3.17 17.74 0.61
N ALA A 310 2.50 18.69 1.23
CA ALA A 310 3.17 19.83 1.85
C ALA A 310 3.37 19.66 3.36
N TRP A 311 2.71 18.67 3.96
CA TRP A 311 2.91 18.35 5.39
C TRP A 311 4.20 17.56 5.61
N THR A 312 4.55 17.35 6.87
CA THR A 312 5.81 16.69 7.26
C THR A 312 5.66 15.16 7.15
N ASP A 313 6.64 14.51 6.53
CA ASP A 313 6.85 13.07 6.58
C ASP A 313 8.01 12.69 7.51
N ILE A 314 8.14 11.41 7.88
CA ILE A 314 9.16 10.94 8.82
C ILE A 314 10.58 11.13 8.27
N THR A 315 10.76 11.15 6.95
CA THR A 315 12.10 11.31 6.35
C THR A 315 12.70 12.68 6.63
N TYR A 316 11.87 13.70 6.89
CA TYR A 316 12.33 15.00 7.38
C TYR A 316 13.00 14.89 8.75
N LEU A 317 12.38 14.16 9.70
CA LEU A 317 12.95 13.96 11.03
C LEU A 317 14.24 13.14 10.95
N LEU A 318 14.23 12.06 10.18
CA LEU A 318 15.41 11.22 9.94
C LEU A 318 16.57 12.03 9.37
N HIS A 319 16.31 12.83 8.33
CA HIS A 319 17.33 13.69 7.72
C HIS A 319 17.86 14.73 8.69
N ARG A 320 16.99 15.42 9.43
CA ARG A 320 17.34 16.43 10.43
C ARG A 320 18.28 15.86 11.49
N ASP A 321 18.03 14.65 11.95
CA ASP A 321 18.77 14.03 13.04
C ASP A 321 19.94 13.16 12.53
N GLY A 322 20.18 13.17 11.20
CA GLY A 322 21.31 12.50 10.56
C GLY A 322 21.17 10.98 10.47
N VAL A 323 19.93 10.46 10.56
CA VAL A 323 19.59 9.05 10.36
C VAL A 323 19.47 8.77 8.87
N SER A 324 20.17 7.76 8.40
CA SER A 324 20.15 7.37 6.99
C SER A 324 18.86 6.64 6.64
N TRP A 325 18.28 6.97 5.48
CA TRP A 325 17.08 6.29 5.01
C TRP A 325 17.09 6.01 3.50
N GLY A 326 16.32 5.02 3.07
CA GLY A 326 16.14 4.67 1.68
C GLY A 326 14.71 4.18 1.39
N TYR A 327 14.16 4.59 0.25
CA TYR A 327 12.88 4.10 -0.26
C TYR A 327 13.13 3.37 -1.58
N PHE A 328 12.87 2.06 -1.61
CA PHE A 328 13.34 1.19 -2.68
C PHE A 328 12.18 0.66 -3.52
N ILE A 329 12.11 1.14 -4.76
CA ILE A 329 11.05 0.81 -5.73
C ILE A 329 11.47 -0.37 -6.61
N THR A 330 10.57 -1.32 -6.79
CA THR A 330 10.70 -2.33 -7.86
C THR A 330 10.08 -1.77 -9.14
N PRO A 331 10.89 -1.43 -10.16
CA PRO A 331 10.33 -0.87 -11.38
C PRO A 331 9.47 -1.89 -12.14
N GLY A 332 8.27 -1.48 -12.53
CA GLY A 332 7.32 -2.37 -13.22
C GLY A 332 5.99 -1.70 -13.47
N GLY A 333 4.90 -2.44 -13.32
CA GLY A 333 3.54 -1.93 -13.34
C GLY A 333 3.02 -1.72 -11.93
N GLU A 334 2.09 -0.78 -11.78
CA GLU A 334 1.29 -0.57 -10.60
C GLU A 334 -0.18 -0.77 -11.01
N PRO A 335 -0.86 -1.81 -10.49
CA PRO A 335 -2.21 -2.15 -10.93
C PRO A 335 -3.28 -1.34 -10.22
N ASP A 336 -2.90 -0.65 -9.16
CA ASP A 336 -3.81 0.01 -8.26
C ASP A 336 -4.63 1.12 -8.91
N CYS A 337 -5.86 1.24 -8.46
CA CYS A 337 -6.84 2.13 -9.08
C CYS A 337 -7.18 3.28 -8.15
N ALA A 338 -7.13 4.49 -8.67
CA ALA A 338 -7.59 5.65 -7.92
C ALA A 338 -8.97 5.41 -7.29
N GLY A 339 -9.05 5.54 -5.96
CA GLY A 339 -10.25 5.31 -5.15
C GLY A 339 -10.59 3.83 -4.94
N GLY A 340 -9.59 2.94 -4.93
CA GLY A 340 -9.78 1.53 -4.57
C GLY A 340 -10.73 0.76 -5.48
N ASN A 341 -10.83 1.13 -6.76
CA ASN A 341 -11.63 0.35 -7.70
C ASN A 341 -10.89 -0.92 -8.11
N ALA A 342 -11.57 -2.06 -8.09
CA ALA A 342 -10.98 -3.37 -8.39
C ALA A 342 -10.36 -3.52 -9.80
N ASN A 343 -10.50 -2.55 -10.71
CA ASN A 343 -10.04 -2.66 -12.10
C ASN A 343 -9.68 -1.33 -12.75
N CYS A 344 -8.42 -1.19 -13.12
CA CYS A 344 -7.95 -0.14 -14.02
C CYS A 344 -6.80 -0.65 -14.92
N ALA A 345 -6.29 0.24 -15.76
CA ALA A 345 -5.08 -0.06 -16.51
C ALA A 345 -3.87 0.20 -15.61
N SER A 346 -2.98 -0.77 -15.52
CA SER A 346 -1.72 -0.63 -14.79
C SER A 346 -0.92 0.59 -15.27
N SER A 347 -0.42 1.39 -14.33
CA SER A 347 0.53 2.49 -14.59
C SER A 347 1.96 2.01 -14.42
N PRO A 348 2.95 2.60 -15.11
CA PRO A 348 4.35 2.27 -14.84
C PRO A 348 4.82 2.96 -13.56
N ILE A 349 5.39 2.20 -12.62
CA ILE A 349 6.07 2.71 -11.44
C ILE A 349 7.59 2.79 -11.69
N SER A 350 8.21 3.87 -11.24
CA SER A 350 9.67 4.06 -11.31
C SER A 350 10.18 5.02 -10.24
N VAL A 351 11.46 4.93 -9.96
CA VAL A 351 12.17 5.72 -8.92
C VAL A 351 11.88 7.23 -8.96
N GLY A 352 11.81 7.81 -10.14
CA GLY A 352 11.63 9.26 -10.30
C GLY A 352 10.19 9.71 -10.51
N THR A 353 9.23 8.81 -10.46
CA THR A 353 7.83 9.11 -10.77
C THR A 353 7.01 9.04 -9.48
N PRO A 354 6.37 10.16 -9.05
CA PRO A 354 5.37 10.07 -8.00
C PRO A 354 4.21 9.21 -8.47
N ASP A 355 3.83 8.24 -7.69
CA ASP A 355 2.71 7.35 -7.97
C ASP A 355 2.07 6.87 -6.67
N ILE A 356 1.07 6.00 -6.72
CA ILE A 356 0.35 5.48 -5.55
C ILE A 356 1.34 4.80 -4.59
N TRP A 357 2.16 3.89 -5.12
CA TRP A 357 3.16 3.16 -4.33
C TRP A 357 4.51 3.88 -4.19
N ASN A 358 4.62 5.11 -4.69
CA ASN A 358 5.83 5.94 -4.57
C ASN A 358 5.45 7.40 -4.25
N PRO A 359 4.92 7.70 -3.07
CA PRO A 359 4.45 9.04 -2.74
C PRO A 359 5.58 10.03 -2.44
N LEU A 360 6.74 9.58 -1.95
CA LEU A 360 7.82 10.43 -1.44
C LEU A 360 8.34 11.49 -2.42
N PRO A 361 8.43 11.24 -3.75
CA PRO A 361 8.85 12.30 -4.67
C PRO A 361 7.94 13.53 -4.68
N SER A 362 6.72 13.41 -4.16
CA SER A 362 5.75 14.50 -4.07
C SER A 362 5.78 15.27 -2.75
N PHE A 363 6.51 14.78 -1.75
CA PHE A 363 6.67 15.50 -0.50
C PHE A 363 7.59 16.71 -0.66
N THR A 364 7.13 17.84 -0.14
CA THR A 364 7.83 19.13 -0.28
C THR A 364 9.15 19.15 0.49
N ASP A 365 9.20 18.53 1.66
CA ASP A 365 10.39 18.41 2.49
C ASP A 365 11.45 17.51 1.84
N VAL A 366 11.09 16.34 1.32
CA VAL A 366 12.01 15.48 0.55
C VAL A 366 12.67 16.24 -0.60
N GLN A 367 11.89 17.08 -1.31
CA GLN A 367 12.39 17.90 -2.42
C GLN A 367 13.29 19.03 -1.92
N GLN A 368 12.86 19.77 -0.90
CA GLN A 368 13.57 20.94 -0.36
C GLN A 368 14.89 20.57 0.31
N ASP A 369 14.91 19.43 1.00
CA ASP A 369 16.10 18.93 1.69
C ASP A 369 17.05 18.16 0.75
N GLY A 370 16.69 18.07 -0.55
CA GLY A 370 17.51 17.41 -1.56
C GLY A 370 17.61 15.89 -1.40
N GLN A 371 16.62 15.25 -0.77
CA GLN A 371 16.64 13.85 -0.40
C GLN A 371 16.08 12.89 -1.47
N LEU A 372 15.68 13.40 -2.64
CA LEU A 372 15.19 12.56 -3.76
C LEU A 372 16.18 11.44 -4.16
N GLY A 373 17.48 11.60 -3.86
CA GLY A 373 18.49 10.58 -4.12
C GLY A 373 18.39 9.33 -3.24
N ASN A 374 17.62 9.38 -2.16
CA ASN A 374 17.36 8.25 -1.27
C ASN A 374 16.24 7.34 -1.82
N ILE A 375 15.50 7.80 -2.82
CA ILE A 375 14.53 6.98 -3.55
C ILE A 375 15.28 6.25 -4.65
N GLN A 376 15.38 4.92 -4.56
CA GLN A 376 16.25 4.11 -5.41
C GLN A 376 15.54 2.84 -5.90
N GLY A 377 16.14 2.16 -6.87
CA GLY A 377 15.64 0.86 -7.31
C GLY A 377 16.00 -0.26 -6.33
N VAL A 378 15.16 -1.28 -6.19
CA VAL A 378 15.35 -2.44 -5.30
C VAL A 378 16.69 -3.15 -5.47
N SER A 379 17.32 -3.07 -6.65
CA SER A 379 18.67 -3.59 -6.87
C SER A 379 19.74 -2.93 -5.99
N HIS A 380 19.52 -1.69 -5.56
CA HIS A 380 20.39 -1.00 -4.60
C HIS A 380 20.20 -1.59 -3.20
N PHE A 381 18.95 -1.78 -2.76
CA PHE A 381 18.67 -2.46 -1.51
C PHE A 381 19.33 -3.84 -1.42
N LEU A 382 19.13 -4.69 -2.43
CA LEU A 382 19.72 -6.04 -2.47
C LEU A 382 21.25 -6.03 -2.44
N ARG A 383 21.89 -5.03 -3.05
CA ARG A 383 23.35 -4.86 -2.97
C ARG A 383 23.76 -4.42 -1.57
N ASP A 384 23.06 -3.45 -1.00
CA ASP A 384 23.40 -2.86 0.27
C ASP A 384 23.20 -3.88 1.41
N ALA A 385 22.12 -4.66 1.40
CA ALA A 385 21.91 -5.78 2.31
C ALA A 385 23.03 -6.83 2.25
N LYS A 386 23.51 -7.17 1.03
CA LYS A 386 24.62 -8.13 0.86
C LYS A 386 25.97 -7.62 1.35
N THR A 387 26.15 -6.32 1.43
CA THR A 387 27.47 -5.71 1.67
C THR A 387 27.59 -5.00 3.01
N GLY A 388 26.57 -5.06 3.87
CA GLY A 388 26.55 -4.41 5.17
C GLY A 388 26.43 -2.89 5.05
N LEU A 389 25.62 -2.42 4.13
CA LEU A 389 25.42 -1.00 3.83
C LEU A 389 23.93 -0.61 3.84
N LEU A 390 23.10 -1.38 4.51
CA LEU A 390 21.68 -1.01 4.68
C LEU A 390 21.56 0.36 5.33
N PRO A 391 20.67 1.24 4.88
CA PRO A 391 20.28 2.42 5.65
C PRO A 391 19.75 2.04 7.04
N GLU A 392 19.76 2.99 7.95
CA GLU A 392 19.14 2.81 9.27
C GLU A 392 17.62 2.56 9.13
N VAL A 393 16.97 3.21 8.17
CA VAL A 393 15.54 2.97 7.87
C VAL A 393 15.35 2.74 6.38
N SER A 394 14.63 1.68 6.02
CA SER A 394 14.38 1.29 4.64
C SER A 394 12.91 0.92 4.43
N TRP A 395 12.30 1.44 3.37
CA TRP A 395 11.02 0.96 2.82
C TRP A 395 11.28 0.24 1.50
N VAL A 396 10.65 -0.90 1.29
CA VAL A 396 10.81 -1.69 0.05
C VAL A 396 9.44 -2.02 -0.51
N VAL A 397 9.18 -1.55 -1.73
CA VAL A 397 7.88 -1.61 -2.39
C VAL A 397 7.98 -2.45 -3.67
N PRO A 398 7.04 -3.38 -3.91
CA PRO A 398 7.03 -4.25 -5.08
C PRO A 398 6.61 -3.51 -6.37
N ASP A 399 6.51 -4.26 -7.46
CA ASP A 399 5.68 -3.95 -8.62
C ASP A 399 4.53 -4.97 -8.72
N GLN A 400 3.62 -4.77 -9.64
CA GLN A 400 2.46 -5.65 -9.88
C GLN A 400 2.80 -7.14 -9.91
N ARG A 401 3.93 -7.50 -10.52
CA ARG A 401 4.31 -8.91 -10.66
C ARG A 401 4.79 -9.52 -9.36
N HIS A 402 5.38 -8.73 -8.50
CA HIS A 402 6.05 -9.13 -7.27
C HIS A 402 5.25 -8.75 -6.02
N SER A 403 4.07 -8.16 -6.22
CA SER A 403 3.10 -7.92 -5.16
C SER A 403 2.11 -9.09 -5.06
N ASP A 404 1.32 -9.07 -4.01
CA ASP A 404 0.16 -9.96 -3.84
C ASP A 404 -1.14 -9.29 -4.34
N HIS A 405 -1.06 -8.05 -4.86
CA HIS A 405 -2.20 -7.30 -5.40
C HIS A 405 -2.93 -8.09 -6.50
N PRO A 406 -4.24 -8.30 -6.35
CA PRO A 406 -5.02 -8.93 -7.42
C PRO A 406 -4.87 -8.19 -8.79
N PRO A 407 -4.68 -8.87 -9.90
CA PRO A 407 -4.64 -10.31 -10.07
C PRO A 407 -3.21 -10.88 -10.16
N ALA A 408 -2.26 -10.36 -9.41
CA ALA A 408 -0.91 -10.94 -9.39
C ALA A 408 -0.93 -12.38 -8.85
N ASN A 409 0.10 -13.13 -9.23
CA ASN A 409 0.29 -14.48 -8.72
C ASN A 409 1.01 -14.41 -7.37
N ILE A 410 0.34 -14.79 -6.28
CA ILE A 410 0.86 -14.70 -4.91
C ILE A 410 2.14 -15.52 -4.68
N ALA A 411 2.40 -16.58 -5.46
CA ALA A 411 3.68 -17.29 -5.37
C ALA A 411 4.86 -16.41 -5.84
N ASN A 412 4.63 -15.46 -6.75
CA ASN A 412 5.67 -14.51 -7.15
C ASN A 412 5.90 -13.44 -6.07
N GLY A 413 4.84 -12.95 -5.43
CA GLY A 413 4.93 -12.03 -4.29
C GLY A 413 5.70 -12.68 -3.14
N GLN A 414 5.29 -13.88 -2.74
CA GLN A 414 6.00 -14.66 -1.71
C GLN A 414 7.48 -14.88 -2.08
N ALA A 415 7.77 -15.27 -3.32
CA ALA A 415 9.15 -15.49 -3.76
C ALA A 415 9.99 -14.20 -3.71
N TYR A 416 9.40 -13.07 -4.08
CA TYR A 416 10.03 -11.76 -4.00
C TYR A 416 10.36 -11.39 -2.55
N VAL A 417 9.39 -11.44 -1.65
CA VAL A 417 9.57 -11.18 -0.21
C VAL A 417 10.62 -12.12 0.39
N THR A 418 10.53 -13.42 0.08
CA THR A 418 11.52 -14.40 0.54
C THR A 418 12.94 -14.06 0.07
N ASN A 419 13.10 -13.58 -1.17
CA ASN A 419 14.41 -13.15 -1.67
C ASN A 419 14.96 -11.93 -0.92
N LEU A 420 14.12 -10.97 -0.58
CA LEU A 420 14.51 -9.79 0.22
C LEU A 420 14.98 -10.24 1.61
N ILE A 421 14.16 -11.03 2.31
CA ILE A 421 14.43 -11.50 3.67
C ILE A 421 15.69 -12.38 3.71
N ASN A 422 15.82 -13.37 2.80
CA ASN A 422 17.03 -14.18 2.71
C ASN A 422 18.27 -13.31 2.48
N THR A 423 18.16 -12.27 1.64
CA THR A 423 19.30 -11.40 1.34
C THR A 423 19.75 -10.61 2.57
N ILE A 424 18.82 -10.19 3.42
CA ILE A 424 19.13 -9.55 4.71
C ILE A 424 19.73 -10.57 5.68
N MET A 425 19.09 -11.73 5.83
CA MET A 425 19.52 -12.78 6.76
C MET A 425 20.91 -13.34 6.44
N ASP A 426 21.24 -13.44 5.15
CA ASP A 426 22.55 -13.89 4.68
C ASP A 426 23.59 -12.75 4.69
N GLY A 427 23.15 -11.51 4.95
CA GLY A 427 23.98 -10.32 4.95
C GLY A 427 24.60 -10.01 6.32
N PRO A 428 25.59 -9.08 6.36
CA PRO A 428 26.30 -8.72 7.59
C PRO A 428 25.43 -7.97 8.63
N ASP A 429 24.32 -7.36 8.18
CA ASP A 429 23.48 -6.48 9.03
C ASP A 429 22.37 -7.27 9.76
N TRP A 430 22.21 -8.59 9.51
CA TRP A 430 21.16 -9.40 10.11
C TRP A 430 21.08 -9.28 11.64
N ASP A 431 22.24 -9.39 12.31
CA ASP A 431 22.29 -9.39 13.79
C ASP A 431 21.75 -8.10 14.44
N SER A 432 21.42 -7.09 13.67
CA SER A 432 20.89 -5.80 14.15
C SER A 432 19.73 -5.27 13.31
N THR A 433 19.01 -6.15 12.61
CA THR A 433 17.91 -5.76 11.72
C THR A 433 16.55 -6.17 12.30
N ALA A 434 15.57 -5.29 12.22
CA ALA A 434 14.15 -5.60 12.36
C ALA A 434 13.46 -5.42 11.00
N ILE A 435 12.74 -6.44 10.55
CA ILE A 435 11.94 -6.43 9.34
C ILE A 435 10.47 -6.44 9.76
N PHE A 436 9.72 -5.45 9.29
CA PHE A 436 8.26 -5.40 9.37
C PHE A 436 7.72 -5.71 7.98
N LEU A 437 7.12 -6.88 7.81
CA LEU A 437 6.45 -7.28 6.58
C LEU A 437 4.96 -7.04 6.76
N VAL A 438 4.39 -6.12 6.01
CA VAL A 438 2.99 -5.70 6.11
C VAL A 438 2.33 -5.65 4.74
N TRP A 439 0.98 -5.70 4.73
CA TRP A 439 0.17 -5.41 3.54
C TRP A 439 -0.49 -4.06 3.73
N ASP A 440 -0.59 -3.29 2.65
CA ASP A 440 -1.07 -1.90 2.67
C ASP A 440 -2.55 -1.78 3.01
N ASP A 441 -3.40 -2.58 2.35
CA ASP A 441 -4.83 -2.63 2.58
C ASP A 441 -5.41 -4.05 2.38
N TRP A 442 -6.72 -4.23 2.68
CA TRP A 442 -7.40 -5.53 2.69
C TRP A 442 -7.80 -6.03 1.29
N GLY A 443 -7.73 -5.21 0.23
CA GLY A 443 -8.05 -5.60 -1.15
C GLY A 443 -9.47 -6.06 -1.41
N GLY A 444 -10.41 -5.70 -0.54
CA GLY A 444 -11.80 -6.18 -0.59
C GLY A 444 -11.99 -7.61 -0.08
N PHE A 445 -10.94 -8.29 0.41
CA PHE A 445 -11.05 -9.63 1.00
C PHE A 445 -11.68 -9.57 2.39
N TYR A 446 -12.44 -10.60 2.71
CA TYR A 446 -13.14 -10.71 3.98
C TYR A 446 -12.19 -10.68 5.18
N ASP A 447 -12.56 -9.92 6.19
CA ASP A 447 -12.04 -9.99 7.54
C ASP A 447 -13.20 -9.93 8.54
N HIS A 448 -13.13 -10.74 9.61
CA HIS A 448 -14.25 -10.84 10.54
C HIS A 448 -14.17 -9.83 11.69
N VAL A 449 -13.02 -9.19 11.91
CA VAL A 449 -12.81 -8.27 13.04
C VAL A 449 -13.20 -6.86 12.68
N LEU A 450 -14.09 -6.29 13.49
CA LEU A 450 -14.50 -4.89 13.32
C LEU A 450 -13.32 -3.94 13.62
N PRO A 451 -12.95 -3.04 12.68
CA PRO A 451 -11.90 -2.08 12.92
C PRO A 451 -12.20 -1.17 14.13
N PRO A 452 -11.20 -0.86 14.97
CA PRO A 452 -11.38 0.09 16.06
C PRO A 452 -11.50 1.53 15.54
N VAL A 453 -12.26 2.34 16.24
CA VAL A 453 -12.36 3.77 15.96
C VAL A 453 -11.22 4.48 16.68
N ALA A 454 -10.16 4.83 15.96
CA ALA A 454 -9.00 5.53 16.51
C ALA A 454 -9.19 7.06 16.52
N ASP A 455 -9.72 7.61 15.44
CA ASP A 455 -9.94 9.04 15.22
C ASP A 455 -11.02 9.26 14.13
N ALA A 456 -11.01 10.41 13.47
CA ALA A 456 -11.96 10.73 12.39
C ALA A 456 -11.76 9.88 11.14
N ASN A 457 -10.53 9.41 10.88
CA ASN A 457 -10.16 8.58 9.73
C ASN A 457 -10.39 7.09 10.01
N GLY A 458 -10.47 6.72 11.28
CA GLY A 458 -10.58 5.34 11.74
C GLY A 458 -9.34 4.51 11.44
N TYR A 459 -9.43 3.22 11.69
CA TYR A 459 -8.56 2.22 11.07
C TYR A 459 -9.35 1.49 9.99
N GLY A 460 -8.64 0.99 8.96
CA GLY A 460 -9.19 0.06 7.98
C GLY A 460 -9.27 -1.36 8.52
N LEU A 461 -9.54 -2.31 7.63
CA LEU A 461 -9.62 -3.73 7.99
C LEU A 461 -8.23 -4.25 8.44
N ARG A 462 -8.21 -5.43 9.08
CA ARG A 462 -6.94 -6.07 9.41
C ARG A 462 -6.20 -6.50 8.15
N VAL A 463 -4.89 -6.30 8.20
CA VAL A 463 -3.94 -6.75 7.20
C VAL A 463 -2.92 -7.71 7.83
N PRO A 464 -2.30 -8.62 7.08
CA PRO A 464 -1.24 -9.45 7.63
C PRO A 464 -0.04 -8.60 8.07
N SER A 465 0.59 -8.98 9.18
CA SER A 465 1.84 -8.37 9.65
C SER A 465 2.73 -9.41 10.31
N LEU A 466 4.02 -9.32 9.99
CA LEU A 466 5.05 -10.20 10.53
C LEU A 466 6.25 -9.38 10.99
N VAL A 467 6.71 -9.61 12.21
CA VAL A 467 7.95 -9.01 12.74
C VAL A 467 9.06 -10.05 12.73
N ILE A 468 10.08 -9.80 11.91
CA ILE A 468 11.17 -10.75 11.64
C ILE A 468 12.50 -10.10 12.06
N SER A 469 13.12 -10.62 13.11
CA SER A 469 14.35 -10.08 13.68
C SER A 469 15.12 -11.15 14.43
N PRO A 470 16.45 -11.04 14.59
CA PRO A 470 17.19 -11.90 15.49
C PRO A 470 16.73 -11.75 16.96
N TYR A 471 16.06 -10.67 17.30
CA TYR A 471 15.51 -10.44 18.65
C TYR A 471 13.99 -10.63 18.73
N ALA A 472 13.31 -11.01 17.64
CA ALA A 472 11.89 -11.30 17.66
C ALA A 472 11.59 -12.54 18.52
N ARG A 473 10.46 -12.55 19.20
CA ARG A 473 9.99 -13.67 20.02
C ARG A 473 9.50 -14.79 19.12
N SER A 474 10.18 -15.93 19.16
CA SER A 474 9.88 -17.04 18.25
C SER A 474 8.48 -17.63 18.46
N GLY A 475 7.67 -17.68 17.40
CA GLY A 475 6.32 -18.26 17.41
C GLY A 475 5.32 -17.49 18.30
N PHE A 476 5.59 -16.22 18.55
CA PHE A 476 4.70 -15.37 19.32
C PHE A 476 3.60 -14.80 18.42
N ILE A 477 2.38 -14.74 18.95
CA ILE A 477 1.27 -14.05 18.31
C ILE A 477 0.99 -12.82 19.15
N ASP A 478 1.08 -11.62 18.55
CA ASP A 478 0.72 -10.39 19.21
C ASP A 478 -0.74 -10.05 18.93
N HIS A 479 -1.51 -9.87 20.01
CA HIS A 479 -2.93 -9.52 19.96
C HIS A 479 -3.20 -8.04 20.27
N GLN A 480 -2.15 -7.20 20.30
CA GLN A 480 -2.33 -5.76 20.49
C GLN A 480 -2.98 -5.12 19.26
N THR A 481 -3.78 -4.08 19.47
CA THR A 481 -4.24 -3.24 18.36
C THR A 481 -3.05 -2.46 17.81
N LEU A 482 -2.64 -2.77 16.59
CA LEU A 482 -1.52 -2.18 15.88
C LEU A 482 -2.00 -1.53 14.58
N SER A 483 -1.22 -0.59 14.07
CA SER A 483 -1.32 -0.03 12.72
C SER A 483 0.07 0.37 12.25
N PHE A 484 0.23 0.90 11.04
CA PHE A 484 1.52 1.39 10.54
C PHE A 484 2.08 2.52 11.42
N ASP A 485 1.21 3.22 12.16
CA ASP A 485 1.62 4.21 13.15
C ASP A 485 2.52 3.61 14.25
N ALA A 486 2.35 2.31 14.57
CA ALA A 486 3.22 1.62 15.52
C ALA A 486 4.63 1.38 14.95
N ILE A 487 4.76 1.21 13.62
CA ILE A 487 6.06 1.10 12.95
C ILE A 487 6.75 2.47 12.94
N ASN A 488 6.02 3.55 12.64
CA ASN A 488 6.54 4.92 12.75
C ASN A 488 7.00 5.20 14.19
N LYS A 489 6.18 4.86 15.19
CA LYS A 489 6.54 4.98 16.60
C LYS A 489 7.81 4.20 16.95
N PHE A 490 7.96 2.96 16.44
CA PHE A 490 9.16 2.16 16.67
C PHE A 490 10.42 2.84 16.08
N ILE A 491 10.33 3.38 14.87
CA ILE A 491 11.42 4.12 14.23
C ILE A 491 11.77 5.37 15.04
N GLU A 492 10.77 6.11 15.50
CA GLU A 492 10.94 7.33 16.29
C GLU A 492 11.56 7.06 17.66
N ASP A 493 11.15 5.99 18.32
CA ASP A 493 11.69 5.59 19.61
C ASP A 493 13.13 5.11 19.51
N ASP A 494 13.46 4.38 18.45
CA ASP A 494 14.81 3.84 18.27
C ASP A 494 15.82 4.91 17.77
N PHE A 495 15.46 5.68 16.77
CA PHE A 495 16.42 6.55 16.07
C PHE A 495 16.26 8.04 16.40
N LEU A 496 15.10 8.50 16.85
CA LEU A 496 14.78 9.92 17.02
C LEU A 496 14.58 10.30 18.49
N GLY A 497 14.89 9.39 19.43
CA GLY A 497 14.75 9.64 20.87
C GLY A 497 13.30 9.89 21.29
N GLY A 498 12.34 9.31 20.59
CA GLY A 498 10.91 9.44 20.83
C GLY A 498 10.28 10.73 20.29
N GLN A 499 10.97 11.43 19.40
CA GLN A 499 10.38 12.59 18.69
C GLN A 499 9.34 12.09 17.70
N ARG A 500 8.09 12.49 17.89
CA ARG A 500 6.95 12.15 17.04
C ARG A 500 6.84 13.08 15.83
N LEU A 501 6.10 12.65 14.81
CA LEU A 501 5.58 13.49 13.72
C LEU A 501 4.52 14.46 14.27
N ASN A 502 4.94 15.34 15.17
CA ASN A 502 4.08 16.25 15.89
C ASN A 502 4.34 17.71 15.44
N PRO A 503 3.35 18.35 14.75
CA PRO A 503 3.49 19.71 14.23
C PRO A 503 3.82 20.76 15.29
N ALA A 504 3.53 20.47 16.58
CA ALA A 504 3.84 21.38 17.68
C ALA A 504 5.32 21.34 18.07
N SER A 505 6.06 20.27 17.71
CA SER A 505 7.45 20.06 18.17
C SER A 505 8.44 19.71 17.06
N ASP A 506 8.00 19.30 15.87
CA ASP A 506 8.87 18.90 14.76
C ASP A 506 9.52 20.10 14.04
N GLY A 507 8.99 21.30 14.22
CA GLY A 507 9.48 22.53 13.58
C GLY A 507 8.81 22.83 12.22
N ARG A 508 7.85 22.03 11.80
CA ARG A 508 7.08 22.21 10.55
C ARG A 508 5.57 22.11 10.85
N PRO A 509 4.94 23.21 11.33
CA PRO A 509 3.52 23.18 11.67
C PRO A 509 2.65 22.81 10.47
N ASP A 510 1.80 21.80 10.65
CA ASP A 510 0.75 21.43 9.72
C ASP A 510 -0.58 21.21 10.48
N PRO A 511 -1.73 21.14 9.80
CA PRO A 511 -3.03 21.04 10.45
C PRO A 511 -3.51 19.58 10.62
N ARG A 512 -2.59 18.59 10.73
CA ARG A 512 -3.03 17.23 11.06
C ARG A 512 -3.86 17.22 12.34
N PRO A 513 -4.92 16.41 12.42
CA PRO A 513 -5.86 16.46 13.54
C PRO A 513 -5.25 15.94 14.84
N ASP A 514 -4.32 15.02 14.77
CA ASP A 514 -3.71 14.32 15.90
C ASP A 514 -2.30 13.83 15.58
N VAL A 515 -1.67 13.21 16.57
CA VAL A 515 -0.39 12.49 16.47
C VAL A 515 -0.72 11.03 16.74
N ARG A 516 -0.80 10.24 15.68
CA ARG A 516 -1.33 8.88 15.73
C ARG A 516 -0.46 7.93 16.53
N GLU A 517 0.84 8.16 16.56
CA GLU A 517 1.81 7.42 17.36
C GLU A 517 1.57 7.55 18.88
N ASP A 518 0.89 8.61 19.30
CA ASP A 518 0.49 8.86 20.70
C ASP A 518 -0.92 8.35 21.02
N ASN A 519 -1.62 7.69 20.09
CA ASN A 519 -2.97 7.18 20.33
C ASN A 519 -2.93 6.11 21.44
N PRO A 520 -3.73 6.24 22.51
CA PRO A 520 -3.71 5.30 23.63
C PRO A 520 -4.24 3.89 23.29
N GLN A 521 -4.89 3.71 22.15
CA GLN A 521 -5.30 2.38 21.65
C GLN A 521 -4.19 1.68 20.89
N LEU A 522 -3.16 2.42 20.42
CA LEU A 522 -2.05 1.87 19.67
C LEU A 522 -1.13 1.08 20.61
N GLY A 523 -0.87 -0.15 20.21
CA GLY A 523 0.08 -1.05 20.87
C GLY A 523 1.53 -0.60 20.72
N ASP A 524 2.42 -1.42 21.23
CA ASP A 524 3.87 -1.15 21.23
C ASP A 524 4.62 -2.36 20.66
N LEU A 525 5.14 -2.22 19.46
CA LEU A 525 5.89 -3.26 18.76
C LEU A 525 7.16 -3.73 19.50
N THR A 526 7.63 -2.99 20.53
CA THR A 526 8.75 -3.48 21.35
C THR A 526 8.40 -4.74 22.14
N THR A 527 7.11 -5.05 22.33
CA THR A 527 6.65 -6.28 22.99
C THR A 527 6.89 -7.54 22.14
N ASP A 528 7.10 -7.39 20.83
CA ASP A 528 7.41 -8.48 19.91
C ASP A 528 8.85 -8.96 20.04
N PHE A 529 9.66 -8.23 20.78
CA PHE A 529 11.07 -8.48 20.92
C PHE A 529 11.40 -9.00 22.32
N ASP A 530 12.40 -9.87 22.37
CA ASP A 530 13.17 -10.18 23.58
C ASP A 530 14.61 -9.74 23.35
N PHE A 531 14.91 -8.50 23.72
CA PHE A 531 16.25 -7.95 23.55
C PHE A 531 17.30 -8.59 24.46
N GLU A 532 16.93 -9.42 25.41
CA GLU A 532 17.86 -10.14 26.27
C GLU A 532 18.20 -11.55 25.75
N GLN A 533 17.47 -12.04 24.74
CA GLN A 533 17.78 -13.33 24.12
C GLN A 533 19.07 -13.29 23.29
N ALA A 534 19.67 -14.46 23.09
CA ALA A 534 20.69 -14.62 22.05
C ALA A 534 20.05 -14.41 20.67
N PRO A 535 20.73 -13.71 19.74
CA PRO A 535 20.18 -13.50 18.40
C PRO A 535 19.76 -14.81 17.74
N LEU A 536 18.56 -14.84 17.18
CA LEU A 536 18.07 -15.97 16.38
C LEU A 536 18.93 -16.13 15.13
N PRO A 537 19.26 -17.36 14.74
CA PRO A 537 20.00 -17.60 13.52
C PRO A 537 19.18 -17.24 12.28
N PRO A 538 19.84 -16.95 11.15
CA PRO A 538 19.15 -16.76 9.87
C PRO A 538 18.26 -17.96 9.51
N LEU A 539 17.07 -17.67 8.96
CA LEU A 539 16.13 -18.65 8.43
C LEU A 539 16.00 -18.46 6.92
N SER A 540 16.97 -19.00 6.15
CA SER A 540 16.90 -18.93 4.69
C SER A 540 15.92 -19.97 4.15
N LEU A 541 14.92 -19.52 3.41
CA LEU A 541 13.85 -20.34 2.84
C LEU A 541 13.97 -20.42 1.29
N PRO A 542 13.51 -21.53 0.67
CA PRO A 542 13.46 -21.63 -0.78
C PRO A 542 12.48 -20.62 -1.36
N LEU A 543 12.82 -19.98 -2.48
CA LEU A 543 11.94 -18.98 -3.13
C LEU A 543 10.61 -19.58 -3.59
N TYR A 544 10.64 -20.81 -4.05
CA TYR A 544 9.46 -21.58 -4.48
C TYR A 544 9.41 -22.88 -3.66
N PRO A 545 8.86 -22.82 -2.45
CA PRO A 545 8.78 -23.97 -1.55
C PRO A 545 7.76 -25.00 -2.05
N ALA A 546 7.88 -26.23 -1.56
CA ALA A 546 6.79 -27.19 -1.68
C ALA A 546 5.59 -26.73 -0.84
N PRO A 547 4.34 -27.06 -1.25
CA PRO A 547 3.17 -26.82 -0.43
C PRO A 547 3.31 -27.37 0.98
N GLY A 548 2.94 -26.56 1.96
CA GLY A 548 2.89 -26.97 3.36
C GLY A 548 1.66 -27.81 3.70
N PRO A 549 1.45 -28.09 4.98
CA PRO A 549 0.27 -28.82 5.45
C PRO A 549 -0.99 -27.96 5.32
N ALA A 550 -2.13 -28.63 5.07
CA ALA A 550 -3.43 -27.99 5.14
C ALA A 550 -3.77 -27.60 6.58
N SER A 551 -4.30 -26.40 6.74
CA SER A 551 -4.89 -25.93 8.01
C SER A 551 -6.30 -26.47 8.21
N LYS A 552 -6.87 -26.17 9.38
CA LYS A 552 -8.25 -26.55 9.73
C LYS A 552 -9.01 -25.32 10.22
N PRO A 553 -10.33 -25.26 9.99
CA PRO A 553 -11.17 -24.24 10.61
C PRO A 553 -11.06 -24.29 12.14
N GLY A 554 -10.77 -23.13 12.78
CA GLY A 554 -10.61 -23.03 14.22
C GLY A 554 -9.29 -23.68 14.72
N GLY A 555 -8.23 -23.59 13.90
CA GLY A 555 -6.91 -24.22 14.01
C GLY A 555 -6.10 -23.98 15.25
#